data_0243ea2eea216c9a767192afb20da8cf
#
_entry.id   0243ea2eea216c9a767192afb20da8cf
#
_cell.length_a   1.000
_cell.length_b   1.000
_cell.length_c   1.000
_cell.angle_alpha   90.00
_cell.angle_beta   90.00
_cell.angle_gamma   90.00
#
_symmetry.space_group_name_H-M   'P 1'
#
loop_
_entity.id
_entity.type
_entity.pdbx_description
1 polymer ?
#
loop_
_entity_poly.entity_id
_entity_poly.type
_entity_poly.pdbx_seq_one_letter_code
_entity_poly.pdbx_strand_id
1 'polypeptide(L)'
;MYYVSKRIECAGAHNLKLNYDSPCQRLHGHNWIITVHCKSKTLDENGMVVDFKQLKNIVQSRIDHQYVNETIPGINPTAENMARVLAKIISEVVFKQSGGCCYKVEVQESEGNIAVWEED
;
A
#
# COMPACT_ATOMS: atom_id res chain seq x y z
N MET A 1 -0.09 -5.41 22.80
CA MET A 1 -0.19 -5.13 21.35
C MET A 1 1.01 -4.30 20.91
N TYR A 2 1.68 -4.74 19.85
CA TYR A 2 2.80 -4.03 19.25
C TYR A 2 2.34 -3.40 17.95
N TYR A 3 2.82 -2.19 17.66
CA TYR A 3 2.50 -1.44 16.45
C TYR A 3 3.79 -1.06 15.74
N VAL A 4 3.83 -1.24 14.42
CA VAL A 4 4.92 -0.76 13.58
C VAL A 4 4.36 -0.04 12.36
N SER A 5 5.08 0.94 11.86
CA SER A 5 4.70 1.61 10.62
C SER A 5 5.93 1.86 9.74
N LYS A 6 5.71 1.92 8.44
CA LYS A 6 6.76 2.19 7.46
C LYS A 6 6.24 3.17 6.42
N ARG A 7 6.96 4.25 6.21
CA ARG A 7 6.72 5.24 5.16
C ARG A 7 7.59 4.87 3.96
N ILE A 8 6.97 4.74 2.79
CA ILE A 8 7.63 4.26 1.58
C ILE A 8 7.31 5.23 0.43
N GLU A 9 8.33 5.68 -0.28
CA GLU A 9 8.16 6.51 -1.45
C GLU A 9 8.28 5.69 -2.72
N CYS A 10 7.37 5.91 -3.66
CA CYS A 10 7.32 5.19 -4.94
C CYS A 10 6.99 6.15 -6.07
N ALA A 11 7.78 6.10 -7.13
CA ALA A 11 7.50 6.81 -8.38
C ALA A 11 6.94 5.81 -9.38
N GLY A 12 5.72 6.01 -9.85
CA GLY A 12 5.08 5.08 -10.77
C GLY A 12 4.02 5.77 -11.60
N ALA A 13 3.31 4.98 -12.41
CA ALA A 13 2.30 5.49 -13.30
C ALA A 13 1.02 4.65 -13.24
N HIS A 14 -0.11 5.30 -13.51
CA HIS A 14 -1.40 4.65 -13.64
C HIS A 14 -2.32 5.44 -14.57
N ASN A 15 -3.43 4.83 -14.92
CA ASN A 15 -4.56 5.55 -15.49
C ASN A 15 -5.85 5.01 -14.87
N LEU A 16 -6.84 5.89 -14.74
CA LEU A 16 -8.11 5.55 -14.10
C LEU A 16 -9.20 5.32 -15.15
N LYS A 17 -10.11 4.40 -14.86
CA LYS A 17 -11.35 4.25 -15.62
C LYS A 17 -12.42 5.06 -14.90
N LEU A 18 -12.94 6.09 -15.56
CA LEU A 18 -13.94 7.00 -14.99
C LEU A 18 -15.15 7.06 -15.92
N ASN A 19 -16.31 7.30 -15.34
CA ASN A 19 -17.57 7.48 -16.08
C ASN A 19 -17.82 8.94 -16.46
N TYR A 20 -16.79 9.76 -16.41
CA TYR A 20 -16.81 11.17 -16.82
C TYR A 20 -15.45 11.52 -17.42
N ASP A 21 -15.39 12.61 -18.21
CA ASP A 21 -14.15 13.07 -18.82
C ASP A 21 -13.18 13.63 -17.78
N SER A 22 -11.95 13.12 -17.77
CA SER A 22 -10.91 13.57 -16.87
C SER A 22 -9.54 13.24 -17.47
N PRO A 23 -8.53 14.11 -17.26
CA PRO A 23 -7.16 13.80 -17.63
C PRO A 23 -6.62 12.55 -16.91
N CYS A 24 -7.22 12.16 -15.78
CA CYS A 24 -6.82 10.97 -15.01
C CYS A 24 -7.05 9.66 -15.76
N GLN A 25 -7.85 9.67 -16.83
CA GLN A 25 -8.02 8.50 -17.70
C GLN A 25 -6.81 8.28 -18.60
N ARG A 26 -5.96 9.27 -18.77
CA ARG A 26 -4.71 9.15 -19.52
C ARG A 26 -3.62 8.64 -18.59
N LEU A 27 -2.66 7.92 -19.16
CA LEU A 27 -1.50 7.47 -18.42
C LEU A 27 -0.75 8.69 -17.86
N HIS A 28 -0.52 8.68 -16.54
CA HIS A 28 0.19 9.75 -15.85
C HIS A 28 0.93 9.19 -14.64
N GLY A 29 1.91 9.94 -14.15
CA GLY A 29 2.76 9.52 -13.05
C GLY A 29 2.54 10.31 -11.78
N HIS A 30 2.89 9.67 -10.68
CA HIS A 30 2.91 10.29 -9.34
C HIS A 30 4.14 9.83 -8.57
N ASN A 31 4.51 10.63 -7.58
CA ASN A 31 5.41 10.23 -6.52
C ASN A 31 4.55 9.92 -5.29
N TRP A 32 4.10 8.67 -5.18
CA TRP A 32 3.26 8.24 -4.05
C TRP A 32 4.10 8.16 -2.78
N ILE A 33 3.50 8.62 -1.68
CA ILE A 33 4.01 8.36 -0.34
C ILE A 33 3.02 7.41 0.33
N ILE A 34 3.48 6.22 0.63
CA ILE A 34 2.63 5.15 1.17
C ILE A 34 3.11 4.82 2.56
N THR A 35 2.23 4.93 3.55
CA THR A 35 2.52 4.56 4.93
C THR A 35 1.68 3.38 5.32
N VAL A 36 2.34 2.28 5.69
CA VAL A 36 1.67 1.05 6.12
C VAL A 36 1.80 0.90 7.62
N HIS A 37 0.71 0.51 8.27
CA HIS A 37 0.62 0.34 9.72
C HIS A 37 0.23 -1.09 10.04
N CYS A 38 1.07 -1.78 10.80
CA CYS A 38 0.85 -3.17 11.18
C CYS A 38 0.82 -3.31 12.70
N LYS A 39 0.14 -4.35 13.18
CA LYS A 39 0.05 -4.64 14.61
C LYS A 39 0.07 -6.15 14.85
N SER A 40 0.51 -6.55 16.03
CA SER A 40 0.45 -7.94 16.47
C SER A 40 0.48 -8.01 17.99
N LYS A 41 -0.20 -9.00 18.56
CA LYS A 41 -0.11 -9.30 19.99
C LYS A 41 1.20 -9.98 20.33
N THR A 42 1.77 -10.70 19.37
CA THR A 42 2.97 -11.52 19.55
C THR A 42 4.04 -11.08 18.56
N LEU A 43 5.29 -11.33 18.93
CA LEU A 43 6.44 -11.10 18.07
C LEU A 43 6.95 -12.45 17.55
N ASP A 44 7.67 -12.42 16.42
CA ASP A 44 8.34 -13.62 15.94
C ASP A 44 9.55 -13.97 16.82
N GLU A 45 10.29 -14.99 16.44
CA GLU A 45 11.47 -15.45 17.19
C GLU A 45 12.58 -14.41 17.27
N ASN A 46 12.59 -13.42 16.39
CA ASN A 46 13.57 -12.33 16.37
C ASN A 46 13.09 -11.07 17.08
N GLY A 47 11.87 -11.10 17.64
CA GLY A 47 11.31 -9.94 18.32
C GLY A 47 10.66 -8.92 17.38
N MET A 48 10.14 -9.35 16.25
CA MET A 48 9.55 -8.46 15.23
C MET A 48 8.07 -8.76 15.00
N VAL A 49 7.29 -7.71 14.72
CA VAL A 49 5.95 -7.82 14.12
C VAL A 49 6.10 -8.21 12.65
N VAL A 50 6.97 -7.48 11.94
CA VAL A 50 7.31 -7.70 10.55
C VAL A 50 8.61 -6.96 10.27
N ASP A 51 9.39 -7.46 9.32
CA ASP A 51 10.62 -6.80 8.89
C ASP A 51 10.28 -5.55 8.06
N PHE A 52 10.78 -4.39 8.47
CA PHE A 52 10.57 -3.13 7.73
C PHE A 52 11.03 -3.22 6.28
N LYS A 53 12.13 -3.90 6.03
CA LYS A 53 12.67 -4.08 4.68
C LYS A 53 11.70 -4.86 3.81
N GLN A 54 11.03 -5.86 4.37
CA GLN A 54 10.03 -6.65 3.66
C GLN A 54 8.82 -5.79 3.28
N LEU A 55 8.37 -4.91 4.18
CA LEU A 55 7.30 -3.96 3.88
C LEU A 55 7.66 -3.08 2.70
N LYS A 56 8.87 -2.53 2.70
CA LYS A 56 9.36 -1.71 1.60
C LYS A 56 9.37 -2.48 0.29
N ASN A 57 9.89 -3.71 0.29
CA ASN A 57 10.00 -4.53 -0.91
C ASN A 57 8.63 -4.89 -1.49
N ILE A 58 7.65 -5.21 -0.64
CA ILE A 58 6.29 -5.54 -1.07
C ILE A 58 5.66 -4.35 -1.80
N VAL A 59 5.73 -3.17 -1.21
CA VAL A 59 5.12 -1.98 -1.77
C VAL A 59 5.86 -1.53 -3.03
N GLN A 60 7.19 -1.45 -2.98
CA GLN A 60 7.97 -0.98 -4.13
C GLN A 60 7.89 -1.91 -5.32
N SER A 61 7.83 -3.22 -5.12
CA SER A 61 7.72 -4.18 -6.22
C SER A 61 6.43 -4.02 -7.03
N ARG A 62 5.39 -3.44 -6.44
CA ARG A 62 4.10 -3.24 -7.09
C ARG A 62 3.88 -1.82 -7.61
N ILE A 63 4.57 -0.84 -7.05
CA ILE A 63 4.30 0.56 -7.34
C ILE A 63 5.51 1.26 -7.96
N ASP A 64 6.71 1.06 -7.41
CA ASP A 64 7.88 1.84 -7.80
C ASP A 64 8.38 1.44 -9.18
N HIS A 65 8.46 2.41 -10.08
CA HIS A 65 8.83 2.21 -11.49
C HIS A 65 7.91 1.21 -12.20
N GLN A 66 6.64 1.16 -11.80
CA GLN A 66 5.66 0.24 -12.34
C GLN A 66 4.49 0.98 -12.98
N TYR A 67 3.84 0.27 -13.90
CA TYR A 67 2.50 0.63 -14.36
C TYR A 67 1.50 -0.10 -13.46
N VAL A 68 0.90 0.64 -12.52
CA VAL A 68 0.11 0.07 -11.44
C VAL A 68 -1.10 -0.71 -11.94
N ASN A 69 -1.68 -0.31 -13.08
CA ASN A 69 -2.78 -1.06 -13.70
C ASN A 69 -2.41 -2.52 -14.01
N GLU A 70 -1.13 -2.80 -14.28
CA GLU A 70 -0.65 -4.16 -14.53
C GLU A 70 -0.26 -4.90 -13.26
N THR A 71 0.36 -4.19 -12.30
CA THR A 71 0.86 -4.81 -11.07
C THR A 71 -0.22 -5.02 -10.02
N ILE A 72 -1.32 -4.27 -10.11
CA ILE A 72 -2.52 -4.44 -9.28
C ILE A 72 -3.71 -4.60 -10.23
N PRO A 73 -3.82 -5.76 -10.90
CA PRO A 73 -4.85 -5.95 -11.92
C PRO A 73 -6.24 -6.17 -11.34
N GLY A 74 -7.26 -5.95 -12.18
CA GLY A 74 -8.64 -6.25 -11.83
C GLY A 74 -9.36 -5.18 -11.02
N ILE A 75 -8.70 -4.05 -10.75
CA ILE A 75 -9.33 -2.92 -10.06
C ILE A 75 -8.97 -1.62 -10.79
N ASN A 76 -9.78 -0.60 -10.53
CA ASN A 76 -9.43 0.77 -10.91
C ASN A 76 -8.41 1.28 -9.88
N PRO A 77 -7.16 1.60 -10.27
CA PRO A 77 -6.09 1.89 -9.31
C PRO A 77 -6.14 3.31 -8.75
N THR A 78 -7.25 3.65 -8.13
CA THR A 78 -7.39 4.85 -7.30
C THR A 78 -6.53 4.69 -6.04
N ALA A 79 -6.19 5.81 -5.39
CA ALA A 79 -5.45 5.76 -4.14
C ALA A 79 -6.19 4.91 -3.08
N GLU A 80 -7.53 5.00 -3.04
CA GLU A 80 -8.37 4.22 -2.13
C GLU A 80 -8.23 2.71 -2.39
N ASN A 81 -8.36 2.29 -3.64
CA ASN A 81 -8.23 0.88 -4.00
C ASN A 81 -6.81 0.36 -3.83
N MET A 82 -5.81 1.18 -4.14
CA MET A 82 -4.41 0.83 -3.89
C MET A 82 -4.16 0.58 -2.40
N ALA A 83 -4.69 1.46 -1.53
CA ALA A 83 -4.54 1.31 -0.09
C ALA A 83 -5.14 0.00 0.40
N ARG A 84 -6.36 -0.33 -0.03
CA ARG A 84 -7.05 -1.56 0.37
C ARG A 84 -6.32 -2.81 -0.09
N VAL A 85 -5.87 -2.84 -1.33
CA VAL A 85 -5.18 -4.01 -1.88
C VAL A 85 -3.82 -4.22 -1.21
N LEU A 86 -3.06 -3.15 -0.98
CA LEU A 86 -1.79 -3.24 -0.27
C LEU A 86 -1.99 -3.76 1.15
N ALA A 87 -3.01 -3.29 1.85
CA ALA A 87 -3.32 -3.76 3.20
C ALA A 87 -3.57 -5.27 3.23
N LYS A 88 -4.31 -5.79 2.26
CA LYS A 88 -4.60 -7.22 2.17
C LYS A 88 -3.32 -8.04 1.93
N ILE A 89 -2.50 -7.61 0.99
CA ILE A 89 -1.26 -8.32 0.67
C ILE A 89 -0.30 -8.32 1.86
N ILE A 90 -0.15 -7.17 2.50
CA ILE A 90 0.75 -7.01 3.66
C ILE A 90 0.24 -7.81 4.85
N SER A 91 -1.08 -7.83 5.09
CA SER A 91 -1.67 -8.61 6.19
C SER A 91 -1.32 -10.09 6.12
N GLU A 92 -1.31 -10.68 4.93
CA GLU A 92 -0.95 -12.09 4.75
C GLU A 92 0.49 -12.36 5.17
N VAL A 93 1.40 -11.44 4.85
CA VAL A 93 2.81 -11.56 5.21
C VAL A 93 3.00 -11.38 6.71
N VAL A 94 2.36 -10.38 7.31
CA VAL A 94 2.44 -10.11 8.75
C VAL A 94 1.87 -11.26 9.55
N PHE A 95 0.74 -11.83 9.10
CA PHE A 95 0.13 -12.98 9.75
C PHE A 95 1.07 -14.18 9.80
N LYS A 96 1.74 -14.47 8.69
CA LYS A 96 2.70 -15.59 8.63
C LYS A 96 3.91 -15.35 9.52
N GLN A 97 4.35 -14.11 9.69
CA GLN A 97 5.54 -13.79 10.48
C GLN A 97 5.26 -13.77 11.97
N SER A 98 4.22 -13.08 12.42
CA SER A 98 3.95 -12.84 13.86
C SER A 98 2.52 -13.13 14.30
N GLY A 99 1.63 -13.47 13.37
CA GLY A 99 0.20 -13.64 13.66
C GLY A 99 -0.59 -12.34 13.62
N GLY A 100 0.03 -11.23 13.23
CA GLY A 100 -0.60 -9.93 13.19
C GLY A 100 -1.28 -9.60 11.86
N CYS A 101 -1.48 -8.32 11.63
CA CYS A 101 -2.12 -7.81 10.41
C CYS A 101 -1.65 -6.41 10.06
N CYS A 102 -1.94 -6.00 8.83
CA CYS A 102 -1.88 -4.60 8.43
C CYS A 102 -3.29 -4.01 8.63
N TYR A 103 -3.42 -3.05 9.53
CA TYR A 103 -4.74 -2.52 9.90
C TYR A 103 -5.04 -1.16 9.28
N LYS A 104 -4.05 -0.52 8.66
CA LYS A 104 -4.21 0.81 8.07
C LYS A 104 -3.15 1.04 7.00
N VAL A 105 -3.56 1.60 5.86
CA VAL A 105 -2.64 2.05 4.80
C VAL A 105 -3.06 3.44 4.35
N GLU A 106 -2.11 4.36 4.30
CA GLU A 106 -2.29 5.70 3.79
C GLU A 106 -1.56 5.81 2.46
N VAL A 107 -2.26 6.31 1.45
CA VAL A 107 -1.70 6.54 0.12
C VAL A 107 -1.83 8.02 -0.21
N GLN A 108 -0.72 8.74 -0.19
CA GLN A 108 -0.66 10.11 -0.66
C GLN A 108 -0.30 10.09 -2.14
N GLU A 109 -1.22 10.48 -3.00
CA GLU A 109 -1.02 10.53 -4.44
C GLU A 109 -0.22 11.77 -4.85
N SER A 110 -0.52 12.90 -4.22
CA SER A 110 0.16 14.18 -4.37
C SER A 110 0.00 14.94 -3.07
N GLU A 111 0.73 16.04 -2.91
CA GLU A 111 0.68 16.81 -1.67
C GLU A 111 -0.76 17.17 -1.31
N GLY A 112 -1.19 16.80 -0.13
CA GLY A 112 -2.53 17.10 0.39
C GLY A 112 -3.64 16.19 -0.11
N ASN A 113 -3.36 15.25 -1.01
CA ASN A 113 -4.36 14.31 -1.55
C ASN A 113 -4.06 12.91 -1.04
N ILE A 114 -4.71 12.53 0.04
CA ILE A 114 -4.41 11.30 0.79
C ILE A 114 -5.68 10.46 0.90
N ALA A 115 -5.56 9.18 0.54
CA ALA A 115 -6.58 8.18 0.81
C ALA A 115 -6.09 7.29 1.95
N VAL A 116 -7.01 6.91 2.82
CA VAL A 116 -6.70 6.02 3.95
C VAL A 116 -7.69 4.86 3.92
N TRP A 117 -7.15 3.65 3.97
CA TRP A 117 -7.93 2.47 4.28
C TRP A 117 -7.58 2.02 5.69
N GLU A 118 -8.58 1.74 6.49
CA GLU A 118 -8.39 1.24 7.84
C GLU A 118 -9.44 0.17 8.10
N GLU A 119 -9.06 -0.90 8.79
CA GLU A 119 -10.01 -1.96 9.14
C GLU A 119 -11.04 -1.45 10.16
N ASP A 120 -12.24 -1.98 10.08
CA ASP A 120 -13.31 -1.63 11.01
C ASP A 120 -13.09 -2.16 12.41
#